data_85f62957c548fd6d3a11b4168711d5ac
#
_entry.id   85f62957c548fd6d3a11b4168711d5ac
#
_cell.length_a   1.000
_cell.length_b   1.000
_cell.length_c   1.000
_cell.angle_alpha   90.00
_cell.angle_beta   90.00
_cell.angle_gamma   90.00
#
_symmetry.space_group_name_H-M   'P 1'
#
loop_
_entity.id
_entity.type
_entity.pdbx_description
1 polymer ?
#
loop_
_entity_poly.entity_id
_entity_poly.type
_entity_poly.pdbx_seq_one_letter_code
_entity_poly.pdbx_strand_id
1 'polypeptide(L)'
;MRTYKAKYFLSMFFCLFISATLSSAQEKIKINFDNKASIKDWEFIDEAPKNLGDAGPSTWEIKKGPLDGNSLFQGSNIWGSKADTCLMGTFAIYKAEKFKEFTIEMDVFAADNDGMGITWAYESTKKHYRVIMINDGWPEVPVDKIKGPFMKIQKRVSDDKPWYELITAEKGITYKEQAPLHWKFEVKGGEFKLTREDNKIIKGADKEYEEGYIGIQLYAQQGHFDNIVIENTWAVDPRKKVSTTWAQIKKDHN
;
A
#
# COMPACT_ATOMS: atom_id res chain seq x y z
N MET A 1 -49.88 30.34 68.01
CA MET A 1 -49.77 29.46 66.83
C MET A 1 -48.80 30.11 65.86
N ARG A 2 -47.59 29.60 65.83
CA ARG A 2 -46.53 30.07 64.87
C ARG A 2 -46.31 29.02 63.87
N THR A 3 -46.63 29.28 62.60
CA THR A 3 -46.43 28.42 61.45
C THR A 3 -45.02 28.66 60.89
N TYR A 4 -44.17 27.61 60.91
CA TYR A 4 -42.88 27.59 60.28
C TYR A 4 -43.04 27.23 58.81
N LYS A 5 -42.63 28.10 57.86
CA LYS A 5 -42.50 27.81 56.44
C LYS A 5 -41.12 27.24 56.21
N ALA A 6 -41.04 25.96 55.84
CA ALA A 6 -39.80 25.31 55.35
C ALA A 6 -39.54 25.75 53.92
N LYS A 7 -38.36 26.35 53.67
CA LYS A 7 -37.84 26.67 52.36
C LYS A 7 -37.00 25.47 51.90
N TYR A 8 -37.46 24.72 50.88
CA TYR A 8 -36.64 23.73 50.21
C TYR A 8 -35.71 24.43 49.22
N PHE A 9 -34.40 24.34 49.49
CA PHE A 9 -33.34 24.75 48.58
C PHE A 9 -33.02 23.57 47.64
N LEU A 10 -33.51 23.64 46.41
CA LEU A 10 -33.21 22.63 45.37
C LEU A 10 -31.85 22.97 44.75
N SER A 11 -30.80 22.29 45.19
CA SER A 11 -29.46 22.39 44.61
C SER A 11 -29.39 21.56 43.32
N MET A 12 -29.44 22.26 42.18
CA MET A 12 -29.33 21.66 40.86
C MET A 12 -27.84 21.46 40.52
N PHE A 13 -27.34 20.23 40.71
CA PHE A 13 -25.99 19.85 40.36
C PHE A 13 -25.95 19.68 38.82
N PHE A 14 -25.42 20.67 38.11
CA PHE A 14 -25.18 20.62 36.69
C PHE A 14 -23.87 19.87 36.45
N CYS A 15 -23.94 18.54 36.22
CA CYS A 15 -22.78 17.76 35.76
C CYS A 15 -22.49 18.15 34.31
N LEU A 16 -21.51 19.01 34.09
CA LEU A 16 -20.90 19.23 32.77
C LEU A 16 -20.12 17.96 32.38
N PHE A 17 -20.73 17.11 31.56
CA PHE A 17 -20.00 16.08 30.83
C PHE A 17 -19.15 16.77 29.74
N ILE A 18 -17.90 17.06 30.06
CA ILE A 18 -16.90 17.41 29.03
C ILE A 18 -16.61 16.10 28.28
N SER A 19 -17.28 15.90 27.16
CA SER A 19 -16.93 14.87 26.19
C SER A 19 -15.61 15.29 25.54
N ALA A 20 -14.48 14.89 26.12
CA ALA A 20 -13.19 14.98 25.45
C ALA A 20 -13.24 14.03 24.25
N THR A 21 -13.50 14.56 23.07
CA THR A 21 -13.24 13.85 21.82
C THR A 21 -11.72 13.69 21.70
N LEU A 22 -11.22 12.54 22.16
CA LEU A 22 -9.86 12.12 21.85
C LEU A 22 -9.77 11.93 20.33
N SER A 23 -9.37 12.98 19.63
CA SER A 23 -8.92 12.85 18.24
C SER A 23 -7.69 11.94 18.28
N SER A 24 -7.86 10.69 17.90
CA SER A 24 -6.75 9.79 17.65
C SER A 24 -5.93 10.41 16.52
N ALA A 25 -4.75 10.92 16.83
CA ALA A 25 -3.82 11.33 15.80
C ALA A 25 -3.55 10.11 14.91
N GLN A 26 -3.91 10.21 13.65
CA GLN A 26 -3.71 9.19 12.65
C GLN A 26 -2.20 8.97 12.50
N GLU A 27 -1.74 7.74 12.73
CA GLU A 27 -0.31 7.44 12.65
C GLU A 27 0.14 7.53 11.20
N LYS A 28 1.13 8.37 10.94
CA LYS A 28 1.64 8.67 9.60
C LYS A 28 3.08 8.21 9.52
N ILE A 29 3.33 7.21 8.69
CA ILE A 29 4.66 6.67 8.41
C ILE A 29 5.21 7.41 7.20
N LYS A 30 6.39 7.98 7.35
CA LYS A 30 7.12 8.63 6.24
C LYS A 30 8.38 7.85 5.97
N ILE A 31 8.56 7.40 4.73
CA ILE A 31 9.72 6.68 4.26
C ILE A 31 10.32 7.48 3.12
N ASN A 32 11.52 7.95 3.34
CA ASN A 32 12.40 8.44 2.28
C ASN A 32 13.68 7.60 2.30
N PHE A 33 14.36 7.52 1.19
CA PHE A 33 15.53 6.68 1.02
C PHE A 33 16.86 7.45 1.11
N ASP A 34 16.86 8.66 1.63
CA ASP A 34 18.06 9.42 1.91
C ASP A 34 18.96 8.74 2.97
N ASN A 35 18.32 7.98 3.86
CA ASN A 35 19.01 7.13 4.81
C ASN A 35 18.99 5.66 4.37
N LYS A 36 20.18 5.06 4.19
CA LYS A 36 20.32 3.63 3.83
C LYS A 36 19.61 2.67 4.80
N ALA A 37 19.41 3.07 6.06
CA ALA A 37 18.69 2.26 7.02
C ALA A 37 17.19 2.09 6.66
N SER A 38 16.62 2.94 5.80
CA SER A 38 15.22 2.84 5.37
C SER A 38 14.90 1.53 4.64
N ILE A 39 15.91 0.85 4.08
CA ILE A 39 15.73 -0.41 3.34
C ILE A 39 15.52 -1.62 4.26
N LYS A 40 15.86 -1.53 5.54
CA LYS A 40 15.84 -2.66 6.51
C LYS A 40 14.45 -3.26 6.72
N ASP A 41 13.41 -2.44 6.53
CA ASP A 41 12.01 -2.84 6.75
C ASP A 41 11.37 -3.39 5.46
N TRP A 42 12.16 -3.55 4.40
CA TRP A 42 11.71 -4.06 3.10
C TRP A 42 12.24 -5.47 2.84
N GLU A 43 11.37 -6.35 2.37
CA GLU A 43 11.71 -7.68 1.88
C GLU A 43 11.59 -7.70 0.35
N PHE A 44 12.62 -8.18 -0.34
CA PHE A 44 12.65 -8.28 -1.80
C PHE A 44 12.40 -9.72 -2.23
N ILE A 45 11.42 -9.93 -3.11
CA ILE A 45 10.95 -11.26 -3.50
C ILE A 45 10.78 -11.29 -5.01
N ASP A 46 11.36 -12.31 -5.66
CA ASP A 46 11.18 -12.53 -7.08
C ASP A 46 10.23 -13.71 -7.34
N GLU A 47 9.36 -13.56 -8.32
CA GLU A 47 8.53 -14.65 -8.81
C GLU A 47 9.33 -15.52 -9.78
N ALA A 48 9.52 -16.77 -9.41
CA ALA A 48 10.25 -17.76 -10.21
C ALA A 48 11.67 -17.33 -10.65
N PRO A 49 12.56 -16.99 -9.73
CA PRO A 49 13.86 -16.35 -10.03
C PRO A 49 14.77 -17.15 -10.96
N LYS A 50 14.56 -18.47 -11.09
CA LYS A 50 15.35 -19.34 -11.98
C LYS A 50 14.96 -19.24 -13.46
N ASN A 51 13.80 -18.68 -13.76
CA ASN A 51 13.23 -18.59 -15.11
C ASN A 51 13.02 -17.14 -15.53
N LEU A 52 13.74 -16.23 -14.92
CA LEU A 52 13.66 -14.81 -15.24
C LEU A 52 14.39 -14.52 -16.54
N GLY A 53 13.97 -13.47 -17.21
CA GLY A 53 14.53 -13.03 -18.47
C GLY A 53 16.04 -12.84 -18.42
N ASP A 54 16.50 -11.65 -18.67
CA ASP A 54 17.95 -11.43 -18.86
C ASP A 54 18.71 -11.04 -17.58
N ALA A 55 18.05 -10.68 -16.49
CA ALA A 55 18.70 -10.03 -15.37
C ALA A 55 18.22 -10.42 -13.95
N GLY A 56 17.71 -11.63 -13.77
CA GLY A 56 17.44 -12.14 -12.43
C GLY A 56 18.69 -12.58 -11.66
N PRO A 57 18.74 -12.55 -10.32
CA PRO A 57 17.70 -12.01 -9.45
C PRO A 57 17.56 -10.50 -9.53
N SER A 58 16.44 -9.97 -9.00
CA SER A 58 16.20 -8.52 -9.00
C SER A 58 17.27 -7.76 -8.20
N THR A 59 17.57 -6.58 -8.66
CA THR A 59 18.50 -5.66 -7.98
C THR A 59 17.70 -4.50 -7.39
N TRP A 60 17.43 -4.57 -6.08
CA TRP A 60 16.86 -3.48 -5.32
C TRP A 60 17.94 -2.78 -4.52
N GLU A 61 18.09 -1.49 -4.69
CA GLU A 61 19.09 -0.69 -4.01
C GLU A 61 18.60 0.74 -3.73
N ILE A 62 19.23 1.41 -2.78
CA ILE A 62 19.07 2.86 -2.61
C ILE A 62 20.07 3.56 -3.54
N LYS A 63 19.53 4.40 -4.43
CA LYS A 63 20.31 5.06 -5.46
C LYS A 63 19.83 6.48 -5.70
N LYS A 64 20.76 7.38 -5.95
CA LYS A 64 20.44 8.71 -6.44
C LYS A 64 19.84 8.59 -7.83
N GLY A 65 18.68 9.20 -8.05
CA GLY A 65 17.92 9.05 -9.28
C GLY A 65 17.28 10.33 -9.76
N PRO A 66 16.28 10.21 -10.63
CA PRO A 66 15.55 11.33 -11.21
C PRO A 66 14.52 11.95 -10.25
N LEU A 67 14.20 11.29 -9.15
CA LEU A 67 13.44 11.85 -8.03
C LEU A 67 14.38 12.67 -7.13
N ASP A 68 13.84 13.55 -6.31
CA ASP A 68 14.66 14.39 -5.42
C ASP A 68 15.34 13.52 -4.36
N GLY A 69 16.68 13.67 -4.21
CA GLY A 69 17.47 12.88 -3.24
C GLY A 69 17.81 11.46 -3.71
N ASN A 70 17.74 10.51 -2.77
CA ASN A 70 17.89 9.09 -3.03
C ASN A 70 16.51 8.43 -3.08
N SER A 71 16.40 7.35 -3.83
CA SER A 71 15.16 6.60 -3.99
C SER A 71 15.42 5.10 -3.91
N LEU A 72 14.39 4.32 -3.61
CA LEU A 72 14.42 2.88 -3.80
C LEU A 72 14.38 2.60 -5.30
N PHE A 73 15.44 2.02 -5.82
CA PHE A 73 15.61 1.70 -7.23
C PHE A 73 15.58 0.21 -7.46
N GLN A 74 14.83 -0.23 -8.46
CA GLN A 74 14.90 -1.56 -9.02
C GLN A 74 15.48 -1.47 -10.45
N GLY A 75 16.61 -2.15 -10.68
CA GLY A 75 17.39 -2.01 -11.90
C GLY A 75 17.36 -3.21 -12.85
N SER A 76 16.71 -4.32 -12.46
CA SER A 76 16.67 -5.55 -13.27
C SER A 76 15.42 -5.59 -14.16
N ASN A 77 15.59 -6.16 -15.35
CA ASN A 77 14.47 -6.40 -16.26
C ASN A 77 13.99 -7.85 -16.10
N ILE A 78 13.03 -8.10 -15.19
CA ILE A 78 12.56 -9.43 -14.84
C ILE A 78 11.29 -9.78 -15.60
N TRP A 79 11.40 -10.66 -16.56
CA TRP A 79 10.31 -11.14 -17.41
C TRP A 79 10.53 -12.61 -17.78
N GLY A 80 9.60 -13.19 -18.52
CA GLY A 80 9.69 -14.54 -19.04
C GLY A 80 9.02 -15.61 -18.18
N SER A 81 8.69 -16.74 -18.82
CA SER A 81 8.11 -17.91 -18.15
C SER A 81 6.85 -17.58 -17.35
N LYS A 82 6.82 -17.93 -16.07
CA LYS A 82 5.68 -17.67 -15.17
C LYS A 82 5.46 -16.17 -14.92
N ALA A 83 6.52 -15.36 -14.94
CA ALA A 83 6.39 -13.91 -14.81
C ALA A 83 5.54 -13.33 -15.93
N ASP A 84 5.73 -13.73 -17.18
CA ASP A 84 4.92 -13.27 -18.31
C ASP A 84 3.44 -13.66 -18.17
N THR A 85 3.17 -14.88 -17.74
CA THR A 85 1.80 -15.37 -17.56
C THR A 85 1.00 -14.53 -16.58
N CYS A 86 1.67 -14.04 -15.54
CA CYS A 86 1.02 -13.33 -14.44
C CYS A 86 1.31 -11.82 -14.44
N LEU A 87 2.23 -11.35 -15.28
CA LEU A 87 2.81 -10.01 -15.21
C LEU A 87 3.36 -9.72 -13.81
N MET A 88 4.12 -10.68 -13.29
CA MET A 88 4.80 -10.59 -12.00
C MET A 88 6.30 -10.82 -12.21
N GLY A 89 7.11 -9.88 -11.79
CA GLY A 89 8.56 -10.01 -11.81
C GLY A 89 9.15 -10.00 -10.42
N THR A 90 9.07 -8.87 -9.75
CA THR A 90 9.68 -8.67 -8.43
C THR A 90 8.81 -7.80 -7.53
N PHE A 91 9.00 -7.97 -6.24
CA PHE A 91 8.28 -7.25 -5.19
C PHE A 91 9.26 -6.64 -4.20
N ALA A 92 8.95 -5.43 -3.74
CA ALA A 92 9.48 -4.86 -2.52
C ALA A 92 8.34 -4.75 -1.52
N ILE A 93 8.38 -5.54 -0.43
CA ILE A 93 7.32 -5.63 0.56
C ILE A 93 7.74 -4.93 1.84
N TYR A 94 6.98 -3.92 2.28
CA TYR A 94 7.19 -3.24 3.55
C TYR A 94 6.70 -4.11 4.70
N LYS A 95 7.62 -4.58 5.56
CA LYS A 95 7.39 -5.63 6.58
C LYS A 95 7.22 -5.10 7.99
N ALA A 96 7.37 -3.78 8.22
CA ALA A 96 7.32 -3.24 9.57
C ALA A 96 5.95 -3.44 10.24
N GLU A 97 4.86 -3.36 9.46
CA GLU A 97 3.51 -3.60 9.97
C GLU A 97 2.54 -4.05 8.87
N LYS A 98 1.37 -4.57 9.27
CA LYS A 98 0.26 -4.90 8.39
C LYS A 98 -0.78 -3.80 8.42
N PHE A 99 -1.49 -3.64 7.29
CA PHE A 99 -2.51 -2.63 7.10
C PHE A 99 -3.84 -3.27 6.68
N LYS A 100 -4.92 -2.73 7.19
CA LYS A 100 -6.30 -3.10 6.80
C LYS A 100 -6.94 -1.99 5.98
N GLU A 101 -6.96 -0.79 6.51
CA GLU A 101 -7.43 0.41 5.81
C GLU A 101 -6.33 1.48 5.88
N PHE A 102 -6.01 2.07 4.75
CA PHE A 102 -4.89 3.00 4.67
C PHE A 102 -4.98 3.90 3.44
N THR A 103 -4.21 4.96 3.49
CA THR A 103 -3.83 5.73 2.31
C THR A 103 -2.31 5.62 2.16
N ILE A 104 -1.83 5.38 0.95
CA ILE A 104 -0.41 5.49 0.60
C ILE A 104 -0.24 6.50 -0.52
N GLU A 105 0.70 7.41 -0.34
CA GLU A 105 1.15 8.34 -1.37
C GLU A 105 2.62 8.08 -1.65
N MET A 106 3.05 8.21 -2.92
CA MET A 106 4.45 8.03 -3.31
C MET A 106 4.78 8.71 -4.62
N ASP A 107 6.04 9.06 -4.78
CA ASP A 107 6.61 9.51 -6.04
C ASP A 107 7.23 8.32 -6.77
N VAL A 108 6.98 8.23 -8.07
CA VAL A 108 7.38 7.12 -8.92
C VAL A 108 8.02 7.65 -10.18
N PHE A 109 9.06 6.96 -10.65
CA PHE A 109 9.66 7.22 -11.94
C PHE A 109 9.85 5.89 -12.68
N ALA A 110 9.14 5.72 -13.79
CA ALA A 110 9.28 4.57 -14.66
C ALA A 110 10.44 4.80 -15.64
N ALA A 111 11.40 3.90 -15.65
CA ALA A 111 12.53 3.97 -16.59
C ALA A 111 12.23 3.24 -17.91
N ASP A 112 11.21 2.39 -17.92
CA ASP A 112 10.74 1.60 -19.04
C ASP A 112 9.20 1.66 -19.15
N ASN A 113 8.60 0.95 -20.13
CA ASN A 113 7.17 0.99 -20.44
C ASN A 113 6.37 -0.18 -19.87
N ASP A 114 6.99 -1.04 -19.10
CA ASP A 114 6.43 -2.28 -18.58
C ASP A 114 5.60 -2.10 -17.28
N GLY A 115 5.42 -3.19 -16.53
CA GLY A 115 4.45 -3.23 -15.45
C GLY A 115 4.97 -2.68 -14.13
N MET A 116 4.25 -1.73 -13.53
CA MET A 116 4.51 -1.25 -12.18
C MET A 116 3.22 -1.05 -11.40
N GLY A 117 3.29 -1.25 -10.08
CA GLY A 117 2.10 -1.11 -9.26
C GLY A 117 2.32 -1.23 -7.76
N ILE A 118 1.21 -1.16 -7.06
CA ILE A 118 1.13 -1.34 -5.61
C ILE A 118 0.46 -2.69 -5.33
N THR A 119 1.01 -3.46 -4.40
CA THR A 119 0.36 -4.64 -3.83
C THR A 119 -0.05 -4.37 -2.40
N TRP A 120 -1.18 -4.94 -1.97
CA TRP A 120 -1.68 -4.80 -0.60
C TRP A 120 -2.40 -6.07 -0.14
N ALA A 121 -2.76 -6.11 1.13
CA ALA A 121 -3.20 -7.33 1.81
C ALA A 121 -2.27 -8.51 1.47
N TYR A 122 -0.96 -8.20 1.32
CA TYR A 122 0.03 -9.16 0.88
C TYR A 122 0.36 -10.14 2.00
N GLU A 123 0.12 -11.42 1.73
CA GLU A 123 0.51 -12.53 2.58
C GLU A 123 1.65 -13.33 1.92
N SER A 124 1.56 -13.50 0.61
CA SER A 124 2.57 -14.18 -0.22
C SER A 124 2.42 -13.77 -1.68
N THR A 125 3.35 -14.20 -2.54
CA THR A 125 3.22 -14.06 -4.00
C THR A 125 1.96 -14.73 -4.56
N LYS A 126 1.31 -15.60 -3.78
CA LYS A 126 0.12 -16.38 -4.13
C LYS A 126 -1.18 -15.80 -3.61
N LYS A 127 -1.10 -14.84 -2.67
CA LYS A 127 -2.27 -14.29 -1.98
C LYS A 127 -2.05 -12.82 -1.68
N HIS A 128 -2.62 -11.96 -2.50
CA HIS A 128 -2.59 -10.51 -2.38
C HIS A 128 -3.54 -9.84 -3.39
N TYR A 129 -3.80 -8.58 -3.21
CA TYR A 129 -4.31 -7.69 -4.26
C TYR A 129 -3.17 -6.91 -4.90
N ARG A 130 -3.43 -6.41 -6.11
CA ARG A 130 -2.58 -5.40 -6.74
C ARG A 130 -3.38 -4.43 -7.60
N VAL A 131 -2.87 -3.23 -7.73
CA VAL A 131 -3.09 -2.36 -8.88
C VAL A 131 -1.82 -2.40 -9.73
N ILE A 132 -1.94 -2.63 -11.02
CA ILE A 132 -0.81 -2.63 -11.95
C ILE A 132 -1.12 -1.74 -13.15
N MET A 133 -0.13 -0.98 -13.59
CA MET A 133 -0.13 -0.20 -14.81
C MET A 133 0.91 -0.75 -15.77
N ILE A 134 0.56 -0.84 -17.05
CA ILE A 134 1.48 -1.17 -18.13
C ILE A 134 1.26 -0.16 -19.26
N ASN A 135 2.33 0.38 -19.78
CA ASN A 135 2.31 1.30 -20.91
C ASN A 135 2.51 0.55 -22.25
N ASP A 136 3.22 -0.58 -22.24
CA ASP A 136 3.43 -1.41 -23.41
C ASP A 136 2.12 -2.02 -23.96
N GLY A 137 2.04 -2.18 -25.28
CA GLY A 137 0.94 -2.83 -25.97
C GLY A 137 0.91 -4.36 -25.80
N TRP A 138 1.99 -4.96 -25.32
CA TRP A 138 2.15 -6.35 -24.95
C TRP A 138 2.44 -6.43 -23.42
N PRO A 139 2.18 -7.50 -22.70
CA PRO A 139 1.65 -8.78 -23.10
C PRO A 139 0.13 -8.87 -22.99
N GLU A 140 -0.44 -9.86 -23.68
CA GLU A 140 -1.83 -10.27 -23.51
C GLU A 140 -1.93 -11.27 -22.36
N VAL A 141 -2.58 -10.89 -21.26
CA VAL A 141 -2.78 -11.82 -20.15
C VAL A 141 -3.82 -12.88 -20.52
N PRO A 142 -3.50 -14.17 -20.40
CA PRO A 142 -4.38 -15.26 -20.87
C PRO A 142 -5.78 -15.23 -20.28
N VAL A 143 -5.96 -14.73 -19.06
CA VAL A 143 -7.22 -14.76 -18.32
C VAL A 143 -8.22 -13.71 -18.78
N ASP A 144 -7.77 -12.47 -18.94
CA ASP A 144 -8.66 -11.34 -19.24
C ASP A 144 -8.49 -10.79 -20.66
N LYS A 145 -7.46 -11.24 -21.38
CA LYS A 145 -7.15 -10.85 -22.76
C LYS A 145 -7.09 -9.34 -22.99
N ILE A 146 -6.76 -8.58 -21.95
CA ILE A 146 -6.62 -7.13 -22.03
C ILE A 146 -5.15 -6.80 -22.29
N LYS A 147 -4.86 -6.29 -23.50
CA LYS A 147 -3.55 -5.75 -23.86
C LYS A 147 -3.36 -4.36 -23.30
N GLY A 148 -2.10 -4.02 -23.02
CA GLY A 148 -1.72 -2.65 -22.69
C GLY A 148 -1.96 -1.66 -23.86
N PRO A 149 -1.93 -0.37 -23.57
CA PRO A 149 -1.77 0.19 -22.24
C PRO A 149 -3.02 0.03 -21.36
N PHE A 150 -2.82 -0.17 -20.08
CA PHE A 150 -3.91 -0.30 -19.12
C PHE A 150 -3.50 0.03 -17.68
N MET A 151 -4.52 0.25 -16.83
CA MET A 151 -4.47 0.03 -15.39
C MET A 151 -5.43 -1.10 -15.02
N LYS A 152 -5.04 -2.01 -14.13
CA LYS A 152 -5.89 -3.11 -13.63
C LYS A 152 -5.82 -3.19 -12.11
N ILE A 153 -6.96 -3.45 -11.47
CA ILE A 153 -7.02 -3.95 -10.09
C ILE A 153 -7.34 -5.44 -10.17
N GLN A 154 -6.53 -6.25 -9.51
CA GLN A 154 -6.57 -7.70 -9.62
C GLN A 154 -6.33 -8.36 -8.27
N LYS A 155 -6.81 -9.59 -8.11
CA LYS A 155 -6.61 -10.44 -6.95
C LYS A 155 -5.86 -11.71 -7.34
N ARG A 156 -4.77 -12.01 -6.64
CA ARG A 156 -4.06 -13.26 -6.75
C ARG A 156 -4.70 -14.31 -5.87
N VAL A 157 -5.08 -15.48 -6.42
CA VAL A 157 -5.90 -16.46 -5.71
C VAL A 157 -5.21 -17.80 -5.46
N SER A 158 -4.25 -18.21 -6.25
CA SER A 158 -3.52 -19.46 -6.07
C SER A 158 -2.29 -19.60 -6.98
N ASP A 159 -1.48 -20.62 -6.72
CA ASP A 159 -0.37 -21.06 -7.62
C ASP A 159 -0.84 -21.98 -8.74
N ASP A 160 -1.89 -22.75 -8.50
CA ASP A 160 -2.42 -23.70 -9.49
C ASP A 160 -3.03 -22.97 -10.69
N LYS A 161 -3.47 -21.75 -10.42
CA LYS A 161 -3.88 -20.78 -11.43
C LYS A 161 -2.88 -19.64 -11.38
N PRO A 162 -1.85 -19.62 -12.22
CA PRO A 162 -0.76 -18.65 -12.14
C PRO A 162 -1.16 -17.23 -12.52
N TRP A 163 -2.43 -16.93 -12.67
CA TRP A 163 -2.94 -15.62 -13.06
C TRP A 163 -3.76 -14.98 -11.95
N TYR A 164 -4.04 -13.70 -12.16
CA TYR A 164 -4.89 -12.91 -11.30
C TYR A 164 -6.34 -12.95 -11.75
N GLU A 165 -7.27 -12.92 -10.79
CA GLU A 165 -8.66 -12.58 -11.05
C GLU A 165 -8.79 -11.06 -11.24
N LEU A 166 -9.45 -10.65 -12.33
CA LEU A 166 -9.70 -9.25 -12.63
C LEU A 166 -10.84 -8.71 -11.75
N ILE A 167 -10.59 -7.61 -11.05
CA ILE A 167 -11.62 -6.85 -10.34
C ILE A 167 -12.12 -5.72 -11.24
N THR A 168 -11.21 -4.93 -11.81
CA THR A 168 -11.53 -3.86 -12.77
C THR A 168 -10.35 -3.54 -13.67
N ALA A 169 -10.62 -2.92 -14.80
CA ALA A 169 -9.60 -2.45 -15.73
C ALA A 169 -10.01 -1.15 -16.42
N GLU A 170 -9.03 -0.26 -16.58
CA GLU A 170 -9.11 0.94 -17.41
C GLU A 170 -8.14 0.77 -18.58
N LYS A 171 -8.68 0.68 -19.80
CA LYS A 171 -7.90 0.48 -21.02
C LYS A 171 -7.43 1.82 -21.62
N GLY A 172 -6.31 1.75 -22.36
CA GLY A 172 -5.78 2.91 -23.08
C GLY A 172 -5.17 3.97 -22.16
N ILE A 173 -5.01 3.69 -20.86
CA ILE A 173 -4.37 4.61 -19.93
C ILE A 173 -2.88 4.32 -19.92
N THR A 174 -2.10 5.33 -20.31
CA THR A 174 -0.65 5.30 -20.34
C THR A 174 -0.07 6.17 -19.23
N TYR A 175 1.21 6.00 -18.95
CA TYR A 175 2.03 6.94 -18.20
C TYR A 175 3.18 7.43 -19.08
N LYS A 176 3.76 8.56 -18.73
CA LYS A 176 4.94 9.05 -19.45
C LYS A 176 6.17 8.40 -18.82
N GLU A 177 6.89 7.63 -19.64
CA GLU A 177 8.19 7.09 -19.28
C GLU A 177 9.19 8.21 -19.00
N GLN A 178 10.16 7.94 -18.15
CA GLN A 178 11.23 8.86 -17.80
C GLN A 178 10.73 10.23 -17.32
N ALA A 179 9.58 10.24 -16.65
CA ALA A 179 9.01 11.41 -16.00
C ALA A 179 8.51 11.05 -14.59
N PRO A 180 8.68 11.93 -13.60
CA PRO A 180 8.09 11.75 -12.28
C PRO A 180 6.56 11.66 -12.38
N LEU A 181 5.98 10.84 -11.53
CA LEU A 181 4.56 10.65 -11.39
C LEU A 181 4.21 10.46 -9.92
N HIS A 182 3.24 11.20 -9.41
CA HIS A 182 2.75 11.03 -8.05
C HIS A 182 1.51 10.15 -8.01
N TRP A 183 1.49 9.18 -7.08
CA TRP A 183 0.39 8.26 -6.85
C TRP A 183 -0.20 8.46 -5.47
N LYS A 184 -1.54 8.39 -5.40
CA LYS A 184 -2.29 8.23 -4.16
C LYS A 184 -3.18 7.01 -4.27
N PHE A 185 -3.00 6.04 -3.36
CA PHE A 185 -3.81 4.83 -3.30
C PHE A 185 -4.51 4.72 -1.96
N GLU A 186 -5.81 4.48 -2.00
CA GLU A 186 -6.71 4.46 -0.84
C GLU A 186 -7.39 3.09 -0.75
N VAL A 187 -7.38 2.49 0.45
CA VAL A 187 -8.11 1.26 0.79
C VAL A 187 -9.00 1.55 1.99
N LYS A 188 -10.31 1.42 1.82
CA LYS A 188 -11.29 1.67 2.87
C LYS A 188 -12.56 0.84 2.68
N GLY A 189 -12.94 0.06 3.71
CA GLY A 189 -14.19 -0.73 3.69
C GLY A 189 -14.25 -1.77 2.58
N GLY A 190 -13.09 -2.20 2.03
CA GLY A 190 -12.99 -3.08 0.88
C GLY A 190 -13.16 -2.37 -0.47
N GLU A 191 -13.20 -1.06 -0.48
CA GLU A 191 -13.08 -0.23 -1.70
C GLU A 191 -11.64 0.18 -1.92
N PHE A 192 -11.22 0.24 -3.18
CA PHE A 192 -9.88 0.56 -3.64
C PHE A 192 -9.93 1.72 -4.62
N LYS A 193 -9.00 2.67 -4.50
CA LYS A 193 -8.91 3.79 -5.42
C LYS A 193 -7.46 4.23 -5.60
N LEU A 194 -6.94 4.13 -6.82
CA LEU A 194 -5.71 4.80 -7.22
C LEU A 194 -6.06 6.09 -7.95
N THR A 195 -5.43 7.17 -7.52
CA THR A 195 -5.46 8.47 -8.21
C THR A 195 -4.03 8.84 -8.57
N ARG A 196 -3.80 9.24 -9.82
CA ARG A 196 -2.54 9.77 -10.30
C ARG A 196 -2.63 11.29 -10.41
N GLU A 197 -1.51 11.98 -10.34
CA GLU A 197 -1.48 13.46 -10.45
C GLU A 197 -2.06 13.99 -11.78
N ASP A 198 -2.00 13.19 -12.86
CA ASP A 198 -2.61 13.52 -14.16
C ASP A 198 -4.13 13.27 -14.20
N ASN A 199 -4.77 13.13 -13.02
CA ASN A 199 -6.20 12.87 -12.84
C ASN A 199 -6.71 11.55 -13.42
N LYS A 200 -5.83 10.59 -13.73
CA LYS A 200 -6.25 9.23 -14.06
C LYS A 200 -6.61 8.48 -12.78
N ILE A 201 -7.75 7.83 -12.81
CA ILE A 201 -8.32 7.15 -11.64
C ILE A 201 -8.74 5.74 -12.05
N ILE A 202 -8.43 4.76 -11.19
CA ILE A 202 -9.04 3.43 -11.23
C ILE A 202 -9.64 3.10 -9.86
N LYS A 203 -10.82 2.48 -9.87
CA LYS A 203 -11.53 2.06 -8.66
C LYS A 203 -11.92 0.59 -8.76
N GLY A 204 -11.98 -0.09 -7.62
CA GLY A 204 -12.47 -1.45 -7.51
C GLY A 204 -12.94 -1.73 -6.09
N ALA A 205 -13.56 -2.89 -5.90
CA ALA A 205 -13.98 -3.35 -4.57
C ALA A 205 -13.88 -4.87 -4.48
N ASP A 206 -13.37 -5.35 -3.36
CA ASP A 206 -13.36 -6.76 -2.96
C ASP A 206 -13.10 -6.82 -1.44
N LYS A 207 -13.58 -7.88 -0.76
CA LYS A 207 -13.47 -8.02 0.71
C LYS A 207 -12.88 -9.37 1.14
N GLU A 208 -12.31 -10.12 0.22
CA GLU A 208 -11.79 -11.45 0.54
C GLU A 208 -10.53 -11.39 1.39
N TYR A 209 -9.63 -10.45 1.11
CA TYR A 209 -8.41 -10.25 1.87
C TYR A 209 -8.50 -8.92 2.61
N GLU A 210 -8.57 -8.99 3.94
CA GLU A 210 -8.83 -7.80 4.75
C GLU A 210 -7.57 -7.07 5.21
N GLU A 211 -6.49 -7.81 5.49
CA GLU A 211 -5.28 -7.28 6.12
C GLU A 211 -4.03 -7.95 5.54
N GLY A 212 -2.95 -7.22 5.44
CA GLY A 212 -1.66 -7.74 5.02
C GLY A 212 -0.62 -6.65 4.87
N TYR A 213 0.55 -7.01 4.34
CA TYR A 213 1.59 -6.05 4.06
C TYR A 213 1.27 -5.24 2.80
N ILE A 214 1.92 -4.07 2.68
CA ILE A 214 1.90 -3.24 1.48
C ILE A 214 3.23 -3.41 0.76
N GLY A 215 3.24 -3.32 -0.57
CA GLY A 215 4.46 -3.36 -1.33
C GLY A 215 4.35 -2.72 -2.70
N ILE A 216 5.49 -2.68 -3.37
CA ILE A 216 5.67 -2.28 -4.75
C ILE A 216 5.86 -3.56 -5.57
N GLN A 217 5.25 -3.64 -6.73
CA GLN A 217 5.40 -4.78 -7.64
C GLN A 217 5.79 -4.28 -9.03
N LEU A 218 6.80 -4.92 -9.60
CA LEU A 218 7.28 -4.63 -10.95
C LEU A 218 7.28 -5.90 -11.81
N TYR A 219 7.03 -5.72 -13.10
CA TYR A 219 7.14 -6.73 -14.14
C TYR A 219 7.91 -6.10 -15.30
N ALA A 220 9.03 -6.70 -15.69
CA ALA A 220 9.93 -6.24 -16.75
C ALA A 220 10.36 -4.76 -16.63
N GLN A 221 10.08 -4.11 -15.55
CA GLN A 221 10.17 -2.67 -15.33
C GLN A 221 11.36 -2.31 -14.43
N GLN A 222 12.12 -1.32 -14.84
CA GLN A 222 13.04 -0.60 -13.95
C GLN A 222 12.37 0.68 -13.48
N GLY A 223 12.65 1.09 -12.24
CA GLY A 223 12.03 2.30 -11.72
C GLY A 223 12.55 2.76 -10.37
N HIS A 224 12.20 3.99 -10.03
CA HIS A 224 12.53 4.63 -8.76
C HIS A 224 11.25 4.93 -7.99
N PHE A 225 11.31 4.80 -6.66
CA PHE A 225 10.21 5.06 -5.74
C PHE A 225 10.73 5.85 -4.54
N ASP A 226 10.02 6.92 -4.17
CA ASP A 226 10.43 7.76 -3.04
C ASP A 226 9.23 8.50 -2.42
N ASN A 227 9.50 9.27 -1.36
CA ASN A 227 8.51 10.09 -0.66
C ASN A 227 7.26 9.30 -0.26
N ILE A 228 7.46 8.05 0.18
CA ILE A 228 6.36 7.18 0.56
C ILE A 228 5.77 7.65 1.88
N VAL A 229 4.47 7.91 1.87
CA VAL A 229 3.72 8.30 3.05
C VAL A 229 2.56 7.34 3.21
N ILE A 230 2.53 6.60 4.33
CA ILE A 230 1.44 5.67 4.66
C ILE A 230 0.68 6.23 5.84
N GLU A 231 -0.63 6.41 5.69
CA GLU A 231 -1.55 6.79 6.75
C GLU A 231 -2.46 5.61 7.05
N ASN A 232 -2.34 5.04 8.25
CA ASN A 232 -3.25 4.01 8.71
C ASN A 232 -4.60 4.66 9.03
N THR A 233 -5.65 4.38 8.23
CA THR A 233 -6.98 4.95 8.41
C THR A 233 -7.88 4.09 9.29
N TRP A 234 -7.43 2.89 9.68
CA TRP A 234 -8.11 2.06 10.64
C TRP A 234 -8.08 2.72 12.03
N ALA A 235 -9.24 2.98 12.59
CA ALA A 235 -9.34 3.50 13.95
C ALA A 235 -8.70 2.50 14.92
N VAL A 236 -7.49 2.81 15.40
CA VAL A 236 -6.84 2.01 16.46
C VAL A 236 -7.75 2.05 17.68
N ASP A 237 -8.22 0.88 18.14
CA ASP A 237 -9.02 0.79 19.36
C ASP A 237 -8.19 1.40 20.52
N PRO A 238 -8.61 2.54 21.11
CA PRO A 238 -7.85 3.21 22.16
C PRO A 238 -7.55 2.28 23.35
N ARG A 239 -8.39 1.24 23.56
CA ARG A 239 -8.22 0.23 24.61
C ARG A 239 -7.01 -0.68 24.38
N LYS A 240 -6.62 -0.94 23.13
CA LYS A 240 -5.41 -1.74 22.81
C LYS A 240 -4.13 -0.93 23.09
N LYS A 241 -4.11 0.37 22.84
CA LYS A 241 -2.96 1.24 23.17
C LYS A 241 -2.75 1.37 24.67
N VAL A 242 -3.82 1.48 25.46
CA VAL A 242 -3.72 1.56 26.93
C VAL A 242 -3.13 0.28 27.53
N SER A 243 -3.53 -0.90 27.03
CA SER A 243 -3.03 -2.17 27.57
C SER A 243 -1.53 -2.38 27.30
N THR A 244 -1.02 -1.97 26.13
CA THR A 244 0.42 -2.07 25.79
C THR A 244 1.26 -1.08 26.60
N THR A 245 0.77 0.14 26.81
CA THR A 245 1.46 1.15 27.62
C THR A 245 1.53 0.74 29.10
N TRP A 246 0.46 0.18 29.65
CA TRP A 246 0.46 -0.33 31.03
C TRP A 246 1.35 -1.57 31.21
N ALA A 247 1.43 -2.44 30.20
CA ALA A 247 2.34 -3.60 30.22
C ALA A 247 3.81 -3.15 30.16
N GLN A 248 4.12 -2.11 29.39
CA GLN A 248 5.46 -1.52 29.32
C GLN A 248 5.86 -0.86 30.63
N ILE A 249 5.00 -0.02 31.21
CA ILE A 249 5.23 0.65 32.52
C ILE A 249 5.45 -0.35 33.65
N LYS A 250 4.74 -1.48 33.66
CA LYS A 250 4.96 -2.55 34.65
C LYS A 250 6.29 -3.28 34.48
N LYS A 251 6.84 -3.38 33.26
CA LYS A 251 8.15 -3.98 33.02
C LYS A 251 9.31 -3.09 33.46
N ASP A 252 9.13 -1.78 33.38
CA ASP A 252 10.16 -0.79 33.71
C ASP A 252 10.24 -0.50 35.23
N HIS A 253 9.32 -1.09 36.04
CA HIS A 253 9.25 -0.94 37.50
C HIS A 253 9.44 -2.25 38.31
N ASN A 254 9.85 -3.36 37.64
CA ASN A 254 10.29 -4.62 38.25
C ASN A 254 11.74 -4.92 37.85
#